data_93bf252c196c8155093bd59fb44dfcdd
#
_entry.id   93bf252c196c8155093bd59fb44dfcdd
#
_cell.length_a   1.000
_cell.length_b   1.000
_cell.length_c   1.000
_cell.angle_alpha   90.00
_cell.angle_beta   90.00
_cell.angle_gamma   90.00
#
_symmetry.space_group_name_H-M   'P 1'
#
loop_
_entity.id
_entity.type
_entity.pdbx_description
1 polymer ?
#
loop_
_entity_poly.entity_id
_entity_poly.type
_entity_poly.pdbx_seq_one_letter_code
_entity_poly.pdbx_strand_id
1 'polypeptide(L)'
;EFCKVPVVSLESATRHPLQSLADLVTIEELKKRSKPKVVLTWAPHIKPLPQAVPNSFAEWMCRADVDFTITHPKGYELCSDFTKGAKITNNQDEALADADFIYVKNWSAYEPYGKIFSGNEDWMLTNDRLKITNDAKIMHCLPVRRNLELSDEILDGESSIVVHEAANRVWAAQAVLKRMLEGL
;
A
#
# COMPACT_ATOMS: atom_id res chain seq x y z
N GLU A 1 -29.62 3.32 4.48
CA GLU A 1 -31.07 3.66 4.68
C GLU A 1 -31.54 3.45 6.12
N PHE A 2 -30.95 2.50 6.87
CA PHE A 2 -31.39 2.12 8.20
C PHE A 2 -30.58 2.80 9.31
N CYS A 3 -29.45 3.40 9.03
CA CYS A 3 -28.60 4.08 10.00
C CYS A 3 -28.86 5.58 9.97
N LYS A 4 -29.19 6.17 11.13
CA LYS A 4 -29.45 7.61 11.28
C LYS A 4 -28.25 8.39 11.86
N VAL A 5 -27.14 7.70 12.08
CA VAL A 5 -25.89 8.28 12.57
C VAL A 5 -24.79 8.13 11.51
N PRO A 6 -23.75 8.95 11.54
CA PRO A 6 -22.60 8.80 10.67
C PRO A 6 -21.97 7.39 10.77
N VAL A 7 -21.61 6.83 9.65
CA VAL A 7 -20.96 5.51 9.56
C VAL A 7 -19.61 5.65 8.87
N VAL A 8 -18.57 5.13 9.49
CA VAL A 8 -17.22 5.05 8.90
C VAL A 8 -16.95 3.62 8.44
N SER A 9 -16.67 3.45 7.16
CA SER A 9 -16.20 2.17 6.65
C SER A 9 -14.76 1.93 7.10
N LEU A 10 -14.53 0.88 7.87
CA LEU A 10 -13.17 0.45 8.20
C LEU A 10 -12.54 -0.28 7.02
N GLU A 11 -13.32 -1.15 6.36
CA GLU A 11 -12.94 -1.84 5.14
C GLU A 11 -14.19 -2.24 4.36
N SER A 12 -14.11 -2.19 3.04
CA SER A 12 -15.13 -2.68 2.12
C SER A 12 -14.50 -3.59 1.06
N ALA A 13 -15.28 -4.10 0.12
CA ALA A 13 -14.74 -4.89 -0.99
C ALA A 13 -13.72 -4.11 -1.85
N THR A 14 -13.82 -2.78 -1.89
CA THR A 14 -13.04 -1.93 -2.80
C THR A 14 -12.17 -0.88 -2.11
N ARG A 15 -12.43 -0.55 -0.84
CA ARG A 15 -11.72 0.54 -0.13
C ARG A 15 -11.42 0.19 1.32
N HIS A 16 -10.29 0.72 1.80
CA HIS A 16 -9.87 0.72 3.21
C HIS A 16 -9.37 2.11 3.62
N PRO A 17 -10.25 3.10 3.71
CA PRO A 17 -9.85 4.52 3.76
C PRO A 17 -9.04 4.91 4.99
N LEU A 18 -9.34 4.33 6.18
CA LEU A 18 -8.58 4.63 7.40
C LEU A 18 -7.16 4.07 7.38
N GLN A 19 -6.94 2.96 6.67
CA GLN A 19 -5.58 2.46 6.43
C GLN A 19 -4.81 3.48 5.60
N SER A 20 -5.36 3.91 4.47
CA SER A 20 -4.67 4.85 3.58
C SER A 20 -4.42 6.22 4.21
N LEU A 21 -5.28 6.66 5.14
CA LEU A 21 -5.00 7.85 5.94
C LEU A 21 -3.80 7.63 6.86
N ALA A 22 -3.71 6.48 7.53
CA ALA A 22 -2.55 6.13 8.36
C ALA A 22 -1.26 6.01 7.54
N ASP A 23 -1.34 5.42 6.35
CA ASP A 23 -0.23 5.30 5.41
C ASP A 23 0.29 6.68 4.99
N LEU A 24 -0.62 7.60 4.63
CA LEU A 24 -0.25 8.96 4.26
C LEU A 24 0.38 9.73 5.44
N VAL A 25 -0.19 9.62 6.65
CA VAL A 25 0.40 10.21 7.86
C VAL A 25 1.81 9.69 8.07
N THR A 26 2.01 8.38 7.94
CA THR A 26 3.34 7.76 8.10
C THR A 26 4.36 8.29 7.07
N ILE A 27 3.95 8.42 5.81
CA ILE A 27 4.80 9.01 4.77
C ILE A 27 5.13 10.46 5.09
N GLU A 28 4.14 11.27 5.48
CA GLU A 28 4.33 12.68 5.83
C GLU A 28 5.28 12.89 7.01
N GLU A 29 5.22 12.02 8.03
CA GLU A 29 6.10 12.06 9.20
C GLU A 29 7.55 11.71 8.87
N LEU A 30 7.77 10.78 7.93
CA LEU A 30 9.08 10.18 7.69
C LEU A 30 9.75 10.62 6.38
N LYS A 31 9.05 11.39 5.54
CA LYS A 31 9.62 11.86 4.28
C LYS A 31 10.82 12.78 4.50
N LYS A 32 11.88 12.56 3.72
CA LYS A 32 13.11 13.35 3.75
C LYS A 32 13.12 14.47 2.69
N ARG A 33 12.26 14.38 1.68
CA ARG A 33 12.10 15.37 0.60
C ARG A 33 10.63 15.76 0.42
N SER A 34 10.39 16.94 -0.12
CA SER A 34 9.03 17.49 -0.26
C SER A 34 8.12 16.57 -1.08
N LYS A 35 8.64 16.00 -2.15
CA LYS A 35 7.93 15.08 -3.04
C LYS A 35 8.64 13.72 -3.10
N PRO A 36 8.37 12.81 -2.14
CA PRO A 36 9.02 11.51 -2.11
C PRO A 36 8.53 10.60 -3.25
N LYS A 37 9.39 9.70 -3.71
CA LYS A 37 8.99 8.62 -4.61
C LYS A 37 8.37 7.48 -3.78
N VAL A 38 7.10 7.19 -4.03
CA VAL A 38 6.32 6.15 -3.36
C VAL A 38 5.98 5.07 -4.36
N VAL A 39 6.26 3.83 -4.02
CA VAL A 39 5.98 2.67 -4.87
C VAL A 39 5.00 1.72 -4.17
N LEU A 40 3.90 1.41 -4.84
CA LEU A 40 3.05 0.28 -4.48
C LEU A 40 3.51 -0.92 -5.30
N THR A 41 4.04 -1.94 -4.64
CA THR A 41 4.47 -3.18 -5.31
C THR A 41 3.58 -4.36 -4.94
N TRP A 42 3.17 -5.11 -5.96
CA TRP A 42 2.56 -6.41 -5.74
C TRP A 42 3.55 -7.39 -5.12
N ALA A 43 3.06 -8.32 -4.32
CA ALA A 43 3.82 -9.43 -3.75
C ALA A 43 3.01 -10.73 -3.78
N PRO A 44 3.67 -11.91 -3.86
CA PRO A 44 2.97 -13.20 -3.88
C PRO A 44 2.25 -13.49 -2.57
N HIS A 45 1.18 -14.30 -2.63
CA HIS A 45 0.43 -14.77 -1.48
C HIS A 45 -0.24 -16.11 -1.78
N ILE A 46 -0.50 -16.93 -0.73
CA ILE A 46 -1.10 -18.27 -0.87
C ILE A 46 -2.62 -18.24 -1.14
N LYS A 47 -3.26 -17.10 -0.93
CA LYS A 47 -4.71 -16.89 -1.15
C LYS A 47 -4.94 -15.64 -1.97
N PRO A 48 -6.03 -15.58 -2.75
CA PRO A 48 -6.44 -14.33 -3.38
C PRO A 48 -6.87 -13.33 -2.30
N LEU A 49 -6.19 -12.21 -2.20
CA LEU A 49 -6.57 -11.13 -1.30
C LEU A 49 -7.42 -10.09 -2.04
N PRO A 50 -8.33 -9.40 -1.32
CA PRO A 50 -9.14 -8.34 -1.92
C PRO A 50 -8.28 -7.13 -2.33
N GLN A 51 -8.84 -6.31 -3.21
CA GLN A 51 -8.17 -5.11 -3.71
C GLN A 51 -8.44 -3.85 -2.86
N ALA A 52 -9.13 -3.98 -1.74
CA ALA A 52 -9.54 -2.84 -0.91
C ALA A 52 -8.37 -1.96 -0.46
N VAL A 53 -7.30 -2.58 0.03
CA VAL A 53 -6.09 -1.87 0.50
C VAL A 53 -5.33 -1.24 -0.66
N PRO A 54 -4.90 -1.97 -1.71
CA PRO A 54 -4.14 -1.36 -2.80
C PRO A 54 -4.94 -0.31 -3.58
N ASN A 55 -6.27 -0.49 -3.75
CA ASN A 55 -7.13 0.52 -4.36
C ASN A 55 -7.14 1.82 -3.54
N SER A 56 -7.37 1.72 -2.22
CA SER A 56 -7.38 2.90 -1.36
C SER A 56 -6.02 3.58 -1.31
N PHE A 57 -4.94 2.81 -1.17
CA PHE A 57 -3.59 3.37 -1.20
C PHE A 57 -3.32 4.12 -2.50
N ALA A 58 -3.64 3.50 -3.65
CA ALA A 58 -3.48 4.14 -4.96
C ALA A 58 -4.33 5.42 -5.08
N GLU A 59 -5.61 5.37 -4.69
CA GLU A 59 -6.51 6.54 -4.73
C GLU A 59 -5.98 7.72 -3.90
N TRP A 60 -5.38 7.46 -2.73
CA TRP A 60 -4.82 8.50 -1.86
C TRP A 60 -3.48 9.01 -2.39
N MET A 61 -2.59 8.14 -2.82
CA MET A 61 -1.28 8.54 -3.36
C MET A 61 -1.40 9.33 -4.67
N CYS A 62 -2.38 9.02 -5.52
CA CYS A 62 -2.67 9.82 -6.71
C CYS A 62 -3.11 11.27 -6.41
N ARG A 63 -3.51 11.56 -5.17
CA ARG A 63 -3.95 12.90 -4.72
C ARG A 63 -2.92 13.58 -3.82
N ALA A 64 -1.97 12.82 -3.29
CA ALA A 64 -0.90 13.33 -2.43
C ALA A 64 0.23 13.97 -3.26
N ASP A 65 1.05 14.80 -2.62
CA ASP A 65 2.22 15.39 -3.26
C ASP A 65 3.41 14.42 -3.23
N VAL A 66 3.30 13.36 -4.02
CA VAL A 66 4.30 12.30 -4.16
C VAL A 66 4.54 11.95 -5.63
N ASP A 67 5.69 11.37 -5.97
CA ASP A 67 5.91 10.70 -7.26
C ASP A 67 5.48 9.24 -7.12
N PHE A 68 4.27 8.91 -7.58
CA PHE A 68 3.65 7.63 -7.31
C PHE A 68 3.76 6.67 -8.48
N THR A 69 4.23 5.45 -8.18
CA THR A 69 4.35 4.35 -9.14
C THR A 69 3.70 3.09 -8.58
N ILE A 70 2.94 2.39 -9.41
CA ILE A 70 2.39 1.06 -9.13
C ILE A 70 3.14 0.03 -9.97
N THR A 71 3.55 -1.08 -9.35
CA THR A 71 4.18 -2.17 -10.07
C THR A 71 3.59 -3.52 -9.68
N HIS A 72 3.32 -4.34 -10.69
CA HIS A 72 2.70 -5.65 -10.54
C HIS A 72 2.98 -6.55 -11.75
N PRO A 73 2.89 -7.88 -11.62
CA PRO A 73 2.92 -8.79 -12.77
C PRO A 73 1.74 -8.51 -13.72
N LYS A 74 1.89 -8.85 -14.98
CA LYS A 74 0.78 -8.76 -15.95
C LYS A 74 -0.44 -9.57 -15.47
N GLY A 75 -1.62 -8.99 -15.61
CA GLY A 75 -2.89 -9.59 -15.19
C GLY A 75 -3.31 -9.22 -13.75
N TYR A 76 -2.49 -8.42 -13.04
CA TYR A 76 -2.83 -7.91 -11.72
C TYR A 76 -3.11 -6.40 -11.72
N GLU A 77 -3.59 -5.88 -12.83
CA GLU A 77 -4.00 -4.48 -12.94
C GLU A 77 -5.09 -4.15 -11.90
N LEU A 78 -4.95 -3.03 -11.23
CA LEU A 78 -6.01 -2.46 -10.40
C LEU A 78 -7.03 -1.72 -11.28
N CYS A 79 -8.25 -1.55 -10.78
CA CYS A 79 -9.27 -0.79 -11.49
C CYS A 79 -8.80 0.66 -11.75
N SER A 80 -8.97 1.14 -12.98
CA SER A 80 -8.56 2.48 -13.42
C SER A 80 -9.18 3.63 -12.62
N ASP A 81 -10.32 3.39 -11.97
CA ASP A 81 -10.97 4.39 -11.12
C ASP A 81 -10.09 4.80 -9.91
N PHE A 82 -9.19 3.91 -9.47
CA PHE A 82 -8.31 4.14 -8.33
C PHE A 82 -6.87 4.54 -8.71
N THR A 83 -6.48 4.29 -9.96
CA THR A 83 -5.07 4.43 -10.40
C THR A 83 -4.84 5.63 -11.32
N LYS A 84 -5.87 6.46 -11.51
CA LYS A 84 -5.80 7.61 -12.42
C LYS A 84 -4.73 8.62 -11.97
N GLY A 85 -3.68 8.74 -12.77
CA GLY A 85 -2.54 9.62 -12.49
C GLY A 85 -1.29 8.90 -11.96
N ALA A 86 -1.39 7.60 -11.60
CA ALA A 86 -0.23 6.81 -11.25
C ALA A 86 0.60 6.43 -12.49
N LYS A 87 1.92 6.31 -12.31
CA LYS A 87 2.77 5.57 -13.24
C LYS A 87 2.57 4.08 -13.00
N ILE A 88 2.45 3.26 -14.05
CA ILE A 88 2.27 1.82 -13.92
C ILE A 88 3.33 1.11 -14.76
N THR A 89 4.02 0.15 -14.18
CA THR A 89 5.00 -0.69 -14.88
C THR A 89 4.92 -2.14 -14.42
N ASN A 90 5.24 -3.08 -15.30
CA ASN A 90 5.40 -4.49 -14.95
C ASN A 90 6.88 -4.86 -14.67
N ASN A 91 7.74 -3.87 -14.55
CA ASN A 91 9.13 -4.03 -14.17
C ASN A 91 9.34 -3.54 -12.74
N GLN A 92 9.48 -4.48 -11.80
CA GLN A 92 9.59 -4.15 -10.38
C GLN A 92 10.86 -3.35 -10.08
N ASP A 93 12.01 -3.72 -10.68
CA ASP A 93 13.27 -3.03 -10.42
C ASP A 93 13.25 -1.59 -10.96
N GLU A 94 12.64 -1.36 -12.13
CA GLU A 94 12.41 -0.01 -12.66
C GLU A 94 11.57 0.84 -11.72
N ALA A 95 10.52 0.26 -11.15
CA ALA A 95 9.67 0.97 -10.19
C ALA A 95 10.42 1.31 -8.91
N LEU A 96 11.22 0.37 -8.37
CA LEU A 96 11.92 0.50 -7.10
C LEU A 96 13.14 1.43 -7.16
N ALA A 97 13.74 1.68 -8.34
CA ALA A 97 14.88 2.56 -8.47
C ALA A 97 14.58 3.94 -7.83
N ASP A 98 15.47 4.42 -6.97
CA ASP A 98 15.36 5.69 -6.23
C ASP A 98 14.08 5.87 -5.37
N ALA A 99 13.37 4.80 -5.04
CA ALA A 99 12.20 4.86 -4.16
C ALA A 99 12.59 5.32 -2.73
N ASP A 100 11.74 6.15 -2.13
CA ASP A 100 11.84 6.57 -0.72
C ASP A 100 10.94 5.73 0.17
N PHE A 101 9.79 5.29 -0.36
CA PHE A 101 8.83 4.44 0.32
C PHE A 101 8.36 3.33 -0.60
N ILE A 102 8.28 2.11 -0.07
CA ILE A 102 7.76 0.95 -0.78
C ILE A 102 6.64 0.33 0.06
N TYR A 103 5.42 0.38 -0.48
CA TYR A 103 4.28 -0.30 0.09
C TYR A 103 4.13 -1.66 -0.58
N VAL A 104 4.34 -2.72 0.19
CA VAL A 104 4.25 -4.10 -0.30
C VAL A 104 2.88 -4.65 -0.01
N LYS A 105 2.20 -5.19 -1.02
CA LYS A 105 0.87 -5.76 -0.83
C LYS A 105 0.53 -6.81 -1.87
N ASN A 106 -0.11 -7.90 -1.43
CA ASN A 106 -0.77 -8.82 -2.35
C ASN A 106 -2.18 -8.32 -2.70
N TRP A 107 -2.59 -8.57 -3.93
CA TRP A 107 -3.98 -8.54 -4.38
C TRP A 107 -4.21 -9.54 -5.50
N SER A 108 -5.44 -10.05 -5.62
CA SER A 108 -5.85 -10.92 -6.70
C SER A 108 -6.12 -10.14 -7.99
N ALA A 109 -6.16 -10.84 -9.13
CA ALA A 109 -6.54 -10.24 -10.39
C ALA A 109 -7.93 -9.60 -10.32
N TYR A 110 -8.11 -8.48 -11.06
CA TYR A 110 -9.41 -7.83 -11.19
C TYR A 110 -10.26 -8.53 -12.26
N GLU A 111 -9.64 -8.93 -13.36
CA GLU A 111 -10.30 -9.70 -14.43
C GLU A 111 -9.48 -10.94 -14.81
N PRO A 112 -9.99 -12.15 -14.56
CA PRO A 112 -11.20 -12.48 -13.80
C PRO A 112 -10.98 -12.28 -12.28
N TYR A 113 -11.97 -11.68 -11.63
CA TYR A 113 -11.88 -11.30 -10.21
C TYR A 113 -11.51 -12.49 -9.31
N GLY A 114 -10.58 -12.25 -8.41
CA GLY A 114 -10.15 -13.24 -7.41
C GLY A 114 -9.20 -14.31 -7.96
N LYS A 115 -8.74 -14.25 -9.20
CA LYS A 115 -7.79 -15.20 -9.76
C LYS A 115 -6.37 -14.93 -9.28
N ILE A 116 -5.61 -16.00 -9.04
CA ILE A 116 -4.16 -15.99 -8.84
C ILE A 116 -3.52 -16.64 -10.08
N PHE A 117 -2.49 -16.00 -10.63
CA PHE A 117 -1.66 -16.57 -11.69
C PHE A 117 -0.36 -17.09 -11.06
N SER A 118 0.07 -18.29 -11.46
CA SER A 118 1.36 -18.88 -11.05
C SER A 118 2.54 -18.22 -11.76
N GLY A 119 3.75 -18.43 -11.23
CA GLY A 119 4.98 -17.99 -11.88
C GLY A 119 5.39 -16.56 -11.55
N ASN A 120 4.93 -16.04 -10.39
CA ASN A 120 5.26 -14.70 -9.92
C ASN A 120 5.90 -14.73 -8.52
N GLU A 121 6.51 -15.84 -8.15
CA GLU A 121 7.13 -16.05 -6.84
C GLU A 121 8.36 -15.13 -6.64
N ASP A 122 9.00 -14.73 -7.72
CA ASP A 122 10.13 -13.81 -7.78
C ASP A 122 9.76 -12.34 -7.44
N TRP A 123 8.48 -12.04 -7.30
CA TRP A 123 8.00 -10.71 -6.90
C TRP A 123 8.08 -10.44 -5.39
N MET A 124 8.51 -11.40 -4.60
CA MET A 124 8.81 -11.16 -3.18
C MET A 124 9.87 -10.06 -3.05
N LEU A 125 9.63 -9.08 -2.17
CA LEU A 125 10.63 -8.04 -1.92
C LEU A 125 11.78 -8.61 -1.07
N THR A 126 13.01 -8.45 -1.52
CA THR A 126 14.25 -8.93 -0.89
C THR A 126 15.23 -7.79 -0.68
N ASN A 127 16.21 -7.99 0.22
CA ASN A 127 17.27 -7.01 0.48
C ASN A 127 18.08 -6.64 -0.77
N ASP A 128 18.26 -7.57 -1.71
CA ASP A 128 18.98 -7.26 -2.94
C ASP A 128 18.26 -6.18 -3.76
N ARG A 129 16.93 -6.21 -3.78
CA ARG A 129 16.13 -5.20 -4.47
C ARG A 129 16.13 -3.85 -3.75
N LEU A 130 16.41 -3.80 -2.46
CA LEU A 130 16.52 -2.52 -1.75
C LEU A 130 17.79 -1.74 -2.12
N LYS A 131 18.81 -2.40 -2.66
CA LYS A 131 20.08 -1.74 -3.05
C LYS A 131 19.93 -0.68 -4.14
N ILE A 132 18.85 -0.75 -4.94
CA ILE A 132 18.57 0.22 -6.02
C ILE A 132 17.70 1.39 -5.57
N THR A 133 17.23 1.37 -4.32
CA THR A 133 16.34 2.39 -3.75
C THR A 133 17.12 3.55 -3.12
N ASN A 134 16.43 4.57 -2.73
CA ASN A 134 17.00 5.70 -1.98
C ASN A 134 16.82 5.48 -0.46
N ASP A 135 17.41 4.41 0.09
CA ASP A 135 17.23 4.04 1.50
C ASP A 135 15.74 3.94 1.88
N ALA A 136 14.97 3.23 1.04
CA ALA A 136 13.53 3.20 1.12
C ALA A 136 13.02 2.66 2.46
N LYS A 137 11.97 3.28 2.98
CA LYS A 137 11.19 2.75 4.10
C LYS A 137 10.13 1.78 3.59
N ILE A 138 10.02 0.64 4.28
CA ILE A 138 9.14 -0.46 3.86
C ILE A 138 7.87 -0.46 4.69
N MET A 139 6.75 -0.43 3.99
CA MET A 139 5.39 -0.36 4.53
C MET A 139 4.59 -1.62 4.19
N HIS A 140 3.71 -2.01 5.09
CA HIS A 140 2.71 -3.06 4.90
C HIS A 140 1.60 -2.95 5.95
N CYS A 141 0.35 -2.96 5.54
CA CYS A 141 -0.81 -2.78 6.43
C CYS A 141 -1.00 -3.86 7.51
N LEU A 142 -0.20 -4.92 7.47
CA LEU A 142 -0.34 -6.11 8.32
C LEU A 142 -1.73 -6.80 8.21
N PRO A 143 -1.84 -8.11 8.47
CA PRO A 143 -0.74 -9.03 8.69
C PRO A 143 0.08 -9.29 7.43
N VAL A 144 1.38 -9.58 7.57
CA VAL A 144 2.30 -9.90 6.49
C VAL A 144 2.75 -11.36 6.56
N ARG A 145 2.96 -12.00 5.40
CA ARG A 145 3.53 -13.34 5.34
C ARG A 145 5.03 -13.26 5.08
N ARG A 146 5.79 -13.64 6.11
CA ARG A 146 7.25 -13.72 6.08
C ARG A 146 7.73 -14.69 5.01
N ASN A 147 8.79 -14.31 4.30
CA ASN A 147 9.41 -15.09 3.24
C ASN A 147 8.47 -15.50 2.11
N LEU A 148 7.40 -14.68 1.92
CA LEU A 148 6.48 -14.79 0.81
C LEU A 148 6.18 -13.40 0.21
N GLU A 149 5.69 -12.45 1.01
CA GLU A 149 5.49 -11.06 0.60
C GLU A 149 6.77 -10.24 0.78
N LEU A 150 7.40 -10.40 1.96
CA LEU A 150 8.64 -9.76 2.38
C LEU A 150 9.58 -10.80 2.99
N SER A 151 10.88 -10.64 2.76
CA SER A 151 11.88 -11.45 3.48
C SER A 151 11.93 -11.07 4.96
N ASP A 152 12.33 -12.03 5.82
CA ASP A 152 12.52 -11.80 7.26
C ASP A 152 13.51 -10.66 7.52
N GLU A 153 14.59 -10.62 6.76
CA GLU A 153 15.64 -9.62 6.88
C GLU A 153 15.13 -8.19 6.67
N ILE A 154 14.19 -8.00 5.73
CA ILE A 154 13.55 -6.70 5.51
C ILE A 154 12.60 -6.39 6.67
N LEU A 155 11.73 -7.35 7.00
CA LEU A 155 10.66 -7.12 7.98
C LEU A 155 11.20 -6.79 9.37
N ASP A 156 12.32 -7.41 9.76
CA ASP A 156 12.97 -7.22 11.04
C ASP A 156 14.12 -6.18 10.96
N GLY A 157 14.40 -5.63 9.78
CA GLY A 157 15.45 -4.65 9.53
C GLY A 157 15.03 -3.20 9.82
N GLU A 158 16.03 -2.30 9.83
CA GLU A 158 15.84 -0.85 10.09
C GLU A 158 15.03 -0.11 9.05
N SER A 159 14.91 -0.66 7.85
CA SER A 159 14.08 -0.10 6.79
C SER A 159 12.58 -0.31 7.02
N SER A 160 12.21 -1.31 7.82
CA SER A 160 10.82 -1.64 8.12
C SER A 160 10.17 -0.62 9.05
N ILE A 161 9.08 -0.03 8.60
CA ILE A 161 8.28 0.90 9.42
C ILE A 161 6.85 0.40 9.65
N VAL A 162 6.62 -0.91 9.44
CA VAL A 162 5.28 -1.51 9.53
C VAL A 162 4.62 -1.35 10.90
N VAL A 163 5.41 -1.35 11.99
CA VAL A 163 4.90 -1.13 13.34
C VAL A 163 4.53 0.34 13.57
N HIS A 164 5.33 1.27 13.06
CA HIS A 164 5.03 2.69 13.10
C HIS A 164 3.77 3.01 12.30
N GLU A 165 3.67 2.49 11.09
CA GLU A 165 2.47 2.57 10.23
C GLU A 165 1.22 2.03 10.94
N ALA A 166 1.32 0.87 11.60
CA ALA A 166 0.22 0.28 12.36
C ALA A 166 -0.20 1.16 13.54
N ALA A 167 0.75 1.82 14.23
CA ALA A 167 0.46 2.76 15.32
C ALA A 167 -0.31 3.98 14.81
N ASN A 168 -0.02 4.48 13.62
CA ASN A 168 -0.71 5.63 13.01
C ASN A 168 -2.19 5.36 12.69
N ARG A 169 -2.64 4.11 12.68
CA ARG A 169 -4.08 3.80 12.57
C ARG A 169 -4.90 4.33 13.73
N VAL A 170 -4.33 4.40 14.93
CA VAL A 170 -4.99 4.98 16.10
C VAL A 170 -5.23 6.48 15.88
N TRP A 171 -4.22 7.21 15.42
CA TRP A 171 -4.32 8.63 15.14
C TRP A 171 -5.28 8.93 13.98
N ALA A 172 -5.22 8.15 12.91
CA ALA A 172 -6.15 8.27 11.79
C ALA A 172 -7.62 8.08 12.23
N ALA A 173 -7.89 7.05 13.05
CA ALA A 173 -9.23 6.80 13.57
C ALA A 173 -9.71 7.92 14.49
N GLN A 174 -8.85 8.41 15.40
CA GLN A 174 -9.18 9.51 16.31
C GLN A 174 -9.45 10.81 15.55
N ALA A 175 -8.65 11.14 14.54
CA ALA A 175 -8.85 12.34 13.72
C ALA A 175 -10.21 12.33 13.01
N VAL A 176 -10.58 11.18 12.42
CA VAL A 176 -11.89 11.03 11.75
C VAL A 176 -13.02 11.10 12.75
N LEU A 177 -12.93 10.41 13.90
CA LEU A 177 -13.94 10.44 14.94
C LEU A 177 -14.14 11.87 15.48
N LYS A 178 -13.04 12.56 15.78
CA LYS A 178 -13.09 13.96 16.22
C LYS A 178 -13.83 14.83 15.21
N ARG A 179 -13.46 14.73 13.92
CA ARG A 179 -14.09 15.51 12.85
C ARG A 179 -15.59 15.24 12.71
N MET A 180 -16.00 13.99 12.90
CA MET A 180 -17.43 13.63 12.87
C MET A 180 -18.19 14.21 14.05
N LEU A 181 -17.61 14.21 15.26
CA LEU A 181 -18.23 14.77 16.45
C LEU A 181 -18.32 16.31 16.41
N GLU A 182 -17.34 16.97 15.78
CA GLU A 182 -17.36 18.44 15.58
C GLU A 182 -18.36 18.88 14.49
N GLY A 183 -18.78 17.97 13.62
CA GLY A 183 -19.74 18.23 12.55
C GLY A 183 -21.18 17.84 12.89
N LEU A 184 -21.39 17.27 14.08
CA LEU A 184 -22.71 16.94 14.62
C LEU A 184 -23.19 18.09 15.50
#